data_359d2b5ebb4992a3f711c43c3d83858a
#
_entry.id   359d2b5ebb4992a3f711c43c3d83858a
#
_cell.length_a   1.000
_cell.length_b   1.000
_cell.length_c   1.000
_cell.angle_alpha   90.00
_cell.angle_beta   90.00
_cell.angle_gamma   90.00
#
_symmetry.space_group_name_H-M   'P 1'
#
loop_
_entity.id
_entity.type
_entity.pdbx_description
1 polymer ?
#
loop_
_entity_poly.entity_id
_entity_poly.type
_entity_poly.pdbx_seq_one_letter_code
_entity_poly.pdbx_strand_id
1 'polypeptide(L)' 'MKVTYDRRTDSLTIVFLDKVIAESDEDKPGIILDYDASGNLVSLEILDASSRVTTPTSIEYQVAA' A
#
# COMPACT_ATOMS: atom_id res chain seq x y z
N MET A 1 0.64 -2.86 11.30
CA MET A 1 0.31 -2.29 9.97
C MET A 1 0.71 -0.83 9.95
N LYS A 2 1.32 -0.39 8.87
CA LYS A 2 1.80 0.98 8.74
C LYS A 2 1.29 1.58 7.43
N VAL A 3 0.69 2.78 7.52
CA VAL A 3 0.19 3.50 6.35
C VAL A 3 0.98 4.79 6.22
N THR A 4 1.56 5.02 5.04
CA THR A 4 2.36 6.21 4.75
C THR A 4 1.87 6.86 3.46
N TYR A 5 1.52 8.14 3.54
CA TYR A 5 1.25 8.93 2.35
C TYR A 5 2.39 9.92 2.16
N ASP A 6 3.09 9.81 1.03
CA ASP A 6 4.17 10.73 0.65
C ASP A 6 3.60 11.78 -0.30
N ARG A 7 3.46 13.03 0.19
CA ARG A 7 2.91 14.13 -0.61
C ARG A 7 3.79 14.48 -1.80
N ARG A 8 5.10 14.33 -1.65
CA ARG A 8 6.05 14.72 -2.69
C ARG A 8 5.94 13.83 -3.91
N THR A 9 5.70 12.56 -3.72
CA THR A 9 5.56 11.57 -4.80
C THR A 9 4.11 11.20 -5.09
N ASP A 10 3.18 11.68 -4.27
CA ASP A 10 1.75 11.32 -4.33
C ASP A 10 1.58 9.80 -4.29
N SER A 11 2.28 9.15 -3.36
CA SER A 11 2.27 7.70 -3.20
C SER A 11 1.74 7.32 -1.84
N LEU A 12 0.84 6.34 -1.82
CA LEU A 12 0.30 5.75 -0.59
C LEU A 12 0.83 4.33 -0.46
N THR A 13 1.45 4.02 0.68
CA THR A 13 1.98 2.68 0.96
C THR A 13 1.33 2.13 2.22
N ILE A 14 0.82 0.90 2.14
CA ILE A 14 0.27 0.17 3.28
C ILE A 14 1.13 -1.07 3.51
N VAL A 15 1.78 -1.14 4.66
CA VAL A 15 2.62 -2.28 5.05
C VAL A 15 1.82 -3.17 6.00
N PHE A 16 1.55 -4.39 5.60
CA PHE A 16 0.75 -5.36 6.36
C PHE A 16 1.61 -6.27 7.22
N LEU A 17 2.79 -6.65 6.73
CA LEU A 17 3.68 -7.60 7.38
C LEU A 17 5.08 -7.03 7.52
N ASP A 18 5.75 -7.38 8.61
CA ASP A 18 7.17 -7.06 8.82
C ASP A 18 8.02 -8.17 8.22
N LYS A 19 8.07 -8.22 6.89
CA LYS A 19 8.78 -9.23 6.12
C LYS A 19 9.54 -8.57 4.97
N VAL A 20 10.59 -9.24 4.51
CA VAL A 20 11.37 -8.79 3.36
C VAL A 20 10.57 -9.03 2.07
N ILE A 21 10.50 -8.01 1.22
CA ILE A 21 9.86 -8.12 -0.09
C ILE A 21 10.79 -8.91 -1.01
N ALA A 22 10.29 -10.02 -1.54
CA ALA A 22 11.00 -10.85 -2.51
C ALA A 22 10.53 -10.59 -3.94
N GLU A 23 9.30 -10.15 -4.13
CA GLU A 23 8.68 -10.01 -5.43
C GLU A 23 7.64 -8.89 -5.40
N SER A 24 7.58 -8.10 -6.48
CA SER A 24 6.57 -7.05 -6.63
C SER A 24 5.86 -7.23 -7.96
N ASP A 25 4.54 -7.03 -7.95
CA ASP A 25 3.70 -7.21 -9.12
C ASP A 25 2.83 -5.97 -9.32
N GLU A 26 2.95 -5.32 -10.47
CA GLU A 26 2.11 -4.20 -10.83
C GLU A 26 0.90 -4.72 -11.61
N ASP A 27 -0.14 -5.15 -10.88
CA ASP A 27 -1.35 -5.77 -11.44
C ASP A 27 -2.10 -4.80 -12.36
N LYS A 28 -2.29 -3.56 -11.91
CA LYS A 28 -2.83 -2.46 -12.69
C LYS A 28 -1.82 -1.32 -12.68
N PRO A 29 -1.76 -0.46 -13.72
CA PRO A 29 -0.83 0.66 -13.71
C PRO A 29 -0.97 1.49 -12.44
N GLY A 30 0.13 1.60 -11.68
CA GLY A 30 0.18 2.37 -10.45
C GLY A 30 -0.32 1.65 -9.20
N ILE A 31 -0.71 0.38 -9.30
CA ILE A 31 -1.11 -0.45 -8.15
C ILE A 31 -0.11 -1.60 -8.04
N ILE A 32 0.74 -1.56 -7.02
CA ILE A 32 1.85 -2.49 -6.85
C ILE A 32 1.60 -3.36 -5.62
N LEU A 33 1.64 -4.67 -5.82
CA LEU A 33 1.50 -5.67 -4.75
C LEU A 33 2.87 -6.26 -4.45
N ASP A 34 3.32 -6.17 -3.20
CA ASP A 34 4.63 -6.66 -2.77
C ASP A 34 4.46 -7.93 -1.95
N TYR A 35 5.22 -8.96 -2.29
CA TYR A 35 5.12 -10.29 -1.68
C TYR A 35 6.43 -10.73 -1.06
N ASP A 36 6.36 -11.54 -0.01
CA ASP A 36 7.54 -12.20 0.56
C ASP A 36 7.87 -13.48 -0.23
N ALA A 37 8.94 -14.17 0.18
CA ALA A 37 9.39 -15.39 -0.49
C ALA A 37 8.37 -16.53 -0.43
N SER A 38 7.45 -16.50 0.53
CA SER A 38 6.40 -17.49 0.70
C SER A 38 5.10 -17.13 -0.02
N GLY A 39 5.06 -15.99 -0.72
CA GLY A 39 3.88 -15.54 -1.44
C GLY A 39 2.87 -14.78 -0.59
N ASN A 40 3.23 -14.37 0.63
CA ASN A 40 2.35 -13.55 1.46
C ASN A 40 2.42 -12.09 1.02
N LEU A 41 1.28 -11.40 1.05
CA LEU A 41 1.23 -9.97 0.73
C LEU A 41 1.86 -9.18 1.88
N VAL A 42 2.97 -8.52 1.60
CA VAL A 42 3.71 -7.69 2.56
C VAL A 42 3.18 -6.27 2.56
N SER A 43 3.03 -5.69 1.37
CA SER A 43 2.60 -4.28 1.25
C SER A 43 1.87 -4.03 -0.05
N LEU A 44 1.17 -2.90 -0.07
CA LEU A 44 0.44 -2.39 -1.22
C LEU A 44 0.90 -0.96 -1.46
N GLU A 45 1.28 -0.63 -2.70
CA GLU A 45 1.72 0.70 -3.08
C GLU A 45 0.77 1.26 -4.13
N ILE A 46 0.28 2.47 -3.90
CA ILE A 46 -0.65 3.14 -4.81
C ILE A 46 0.02 4.44 -5.28
N LEU A 47 0.34 4.52 -6.56
CA LEU A 47 0.88 5.71 -7.20
C LEU A 47 -0.28 6.61 -7.65
N ASP A 48 -0.03 7.91 -7.76
CA ASP A 48 -1.06 8.91 -8.07
C ASP A 48 -2.24 8.79 -7.08
N ALA A 49 -1.94 8.65 -5.81
CA ALA A 49 -2.92 8.32 -4.78
C ALA A 49 -4.03 9.36 -4.66
N SER A 50 -3.71 10.64 -4.86
CA SER A 50 -4.72 11.72 -4.76
C SER A 50 -5.84 11.60 -5.79
N SER A 51 -5.57 10.94 -6.92
CA SER A 51 -6.59 10.70 -7.97
C SER A 51 -7.27 9.35 -7.84
N ARG A 52 -6.81 8.50 -6.93
CA ARG A 52 -7.28 7.10 -6.83
C ARG A 52 -8.01 6.79 -5.53
N VAL A 53 -7.65 7.47 -4.45
CA VAL A 53 -8.28 7.26 -3.15
C VAL A 53 -8.91 8.55 -2.65
N THR A 54 -9.99 8.41 -1.88
CA THR A 54 -10.64 9.53 -1.25
C THR A 54 -9.80 9.99 -0.07
N THR A 55 -9.35 11.23 -0.09
CA THR A 55 -8.60 11.88 0.99
C THR A 55 -7.39 11.05 1.45
N PRO A 56 -6.30 11.00 0.66
CA PRO A 56 -5.13 10.19 1.01
C PRO A 56 -4.40 10.65 2.28
N THR A 57 -4.71 11.84 2.78
CA THR A 57 -4.14 12.39 4.01
C THR A 57 -4.91 11.98 5.27
N SER A 58 -5.97 11.19 5.12
CA SER A 58 -6.80 10.75 6.25
C SER A 58 -7.16 9.29 6.10
N ILE A 59 -7.11 8.55 7.20
CA ILE A 59 -7.52 7.16 7.23
C ILE A 59 -8.45 6.94 8.40
N GLU A 60 -9.54 6.20 8.16
CA GLU A 60 -10.47 5.79 9.18
C GLU A 60 -10.32 4.28 9.39
N TYR A 61 -10.07 3.87 10.63
CA TYR A 61 -9.90 2.49 10.99
C TYR A 61 -10.95 2.09 12.01
N GLN A 62 -11.73 1.07 11.70
CA GLN A 62 -12.80 0.57 12.56
C GLN A 62 -12.66 -0.93 12.77
N VAL A 63 -12.95 -1.37 13.98
CA VAL A 63 -13.08 -2.79 14.30
C VAL A 63 -14.58 -3.06 14.50
N ALA A 64 -15.16 -3.84 13.59
CA ALA A 64 -16.53 -4.28 13.70
C ALA A 64 -16.61 -5.43 14.71
N ALA A 65 -17.51 -5.33 15.68
CA ALA A 65 -17.64 -6.32 16.74
C ALA A 65 -18.79 -7.28 16.47
#